data_3f97256c42035e0d65c3098394d6973a
#
_entry.id   3f97256c42035e0d65c3098394d6973a
#
_cell.length_a   1.000
_cell.length_b   1.000
_cell.length_c   1.000
_cell.angle_alpha   90.00
_cell.angle_beta   90.00
_cell.angle_gamma   90.00
#
_symmetry.space_group_name_H-M   'P 1'
#
loop_
_entity.id
_entity.type
_entity.pdbx_description
1 polymer ?
#
loop_
_entity_poly.entity_id
_entity_poly.type
_entity_poly.pdbx_seq_one_letter_code
_entity_poly.pdbx_strand_id
1 'polypeptide(L)'
;MIAKNKLQSIISKYYLGGKVESVKWVVNGGTLTIDFMAPTKDMIGRLNVWDFPFTTDGTLAIFNTTQLNRLLNVLTGDLMLDAEKTKAVFTKLNIQDAKSTINYSLADPMMI
;
A
#
# COMPACT_ATOMS: atom_id res chain seq x y z
N MET A 1 -13.25 0.27 5.76
CA MET A 1 -12.83 -1.16 5.78
C MET A 1 -12.59 -1.70 4.39
N ILE A 2 -11.63 -2.56 4.25
CA ILE A 2 -11.34 -3.24 2.99
C ILE A 2 -11.13 -4.73 3.26
N ALA A 3 -11.70 -5.58 2.41
CA ALA A 3 -11.46 -7.02 2.52
C ALA A 3 -9.99 -7.34 2.24
N LYS A 4 -9.40 -8.26 3.01
CA LYS A 4 -8.01 -8.69 2.81
C LYS A 4 -7.76 -9.11 1.37
N ASN A 5 -8.68 -9.89 0.79
CA ASN A 5 -8.54 -10.36 -0.59
C ASN A 5 -8.49 -9.21 -1.59
N LYS A 6 -9.26 -8.15 -1.35
CA LYS A 6 -9.25 -6.98 -2.23
C LYS A 6 -7.91 -6.25 -2.14
N LEU A 7 -7.39 -6.05 -0.93
CA LEU A 7 -6.10 -5.40 -0.74
C LEU A 7 -4.97 -6.21 -1.38
N GLN A 8 -4.97 -7.52 -1.18
CA GLN A 8 -3.99 -8.41 -1.81
C GLN A 8 -4.10 -8.40 -3.34
N SER A 9 -5.32 -8.31 -3.87
CA SER A 9 -5.54 -8.19 -5.31
C SER A 9 -4.95 -6.89 -5.86
N ILE A 10 -5.13 -5.78 -5.15
CA ILE A 10 -4.54 -4.49 -5.52
C ILE A 10 -3.02 -4.62 -5.59
N ILE A 11 -2.41 -5.19 -4.57
CA ILE A 11 -0.97 -5.38 -4.52
C ILE A 11 -0.50 -6.27 -5.66
N SER A 12 -1.17 -7.38 -5.93
CA SER A 12 -0.75 -8.32 -6.98
C SER A 12 -0.75 -7.69 -8.37
N LYS A 13 -1.60 -6.70 -8.61
CA LYS A 13 -1.70 -6.03 -9.90
C LYS A 13 -0.46 -5.20 -10.25
N TYR A 14 0.23 -4.65 -9.25
CA TYR A 14 1.46 -3.90 -9.51
C TYR A 14 2.73 -4.69 -9.18
N TYR A 15 2.62 -5.64 -8.25
CA TYR A 15 3.76 -6.39 -7.72
C TYR A 15 4.41 -7.29 -8.76
N LEU A 16 3.63 -7.85 -9.67
CA LEU A 16 4.08 -8.63 -10.82
C LEU A 16 4.99 -9.80 -10.43
N GLY A 17 4.58 -10.55 -9.39
CA GLY A 17 5.33 -11.73 -8.94
C GLY A 17 6.69 -11.42 -8.33
N GLY A 18 6.86 -10.21 -7.79
CA GLY A 18 8.10 -9.80 -7.14
C GLY A 18 8.98 -8.88 -7.97
N LYS A 19 8.55 -8.50 -9.16
CA LYS A 19 9.34 -7.61 -10.03
C LYS A 19 9.27 -6.15 -9.60
N VAL A 20 8.20 -5.74 -8.92
CA VAL A 20 8.00 -4.36 -8.48
C VAL A 20 7.85 -4.35 -6.96
N GLU A 21 8.91 -4.01 -6.26
CA GLU A 21 8.93 -3.99 -4.79
C GLU A 21 8.60 -2.63 -4.20
N SER A 22 9.07 -1.56 -4.82
CA SER A 22 8.98 -0.20 -4.28
C SER A 22 8.03 0.62 -5.12
N VAL A 23 6.99 1.16 -4.47
CA VAL A 23 6.00 2.01 -5.14
C VAL A 23 5.52 3.09 -4.19
N LYS A 24 4.87 4.10 -4.74
CA LYS A 24 4.15 5.12 -3.98
C LYS A 24 2.66 4.89 -4.13
N TRP A 25 1.97 4.79 -2.99
CA TRP A 25 0.52 4.78 -2.95
C TRP A 25 0.05 6.22 -2.71
N VAL A 26 -0.55 6.83 -3.71
CA VAL A 26 -1.03 8.20 -3.62
C VAL A 26 -2.53 8.19 -3.40
N VAL A 27 -2.97 8.72 -2.25
CA VAL A 27 -4.38 8.81 -1.90
C VAL A 27 -4.84 10.25 -2.05
N ASN A 28 -5.89 10.45 -2.83
CA ASN A 28 -6.48 11.76 -3.06
C ASN A 28 -7.99 11.63 -3.24
N GLY A 29 -8.75 12.24 -2.33
CA GLY A 29 -10.21 12.21 -2.39
C GLY A 29 -10.81 10.81 -2.36
N GLY A 30 -10.21 9.89 -1.61
CA GLY A 30 -10.66 8.50 -1.54
C GLY A 30 -10.24 7.63 -2.73
N THR A 31 -9.44 8.16 -3.64
CA THR A 31 -8.89 7.39 -4.77
C THR A 31 -7.44 7.08 -4.51
N LEU A 32 -7.09 5.80 -4.61
CA LEU A 32 -5.71 5.34 -4.53
C LEU A 32 -5.15 5.20 -5.95
N THR A 33 -4.03 5.83 -6.22
CA THR A 33 -3.29 5.71 -7.48
C THR A 33 -1.91 5.16 -7.21
N ILE A 34 -1.54 4.11 -7.94
CA ILE A 34 -0.21 3.50 -7.88
C ILE A 34 0.39 3.50 -9.28
N ASP A 35 1.47 4.24 -9.47
CA ASP A 35 2.27 4.17 -10.67
C ASP A 35 3.41 3.20 -10.42
N PHE A 36 3.63 2.27 -11.34
CA PHE A 36 4.66 1.26 -11.18
C PHE A 36 5.42 1.03 -12.49
N MET A 37 6.69 0.65 -12.34
CA MET A 37 7.56 0.34 -13.46
C MET A 37 8.46 -0.83 -13.06
N ALA A 38 8.53 -1.84 -13.92
CA ALA A 38 9.45 -2.96 -13.70
C ALA A 38 10.91 -2.48 -13.75
N PRO A 39 11.82 -3.12 -13.00
CA PRO A 39 13.24 -2.69 -12.99
C PRO A 39 13.90 -2.67 -14.37
N THR A 40 13.44 -3.52 -15.28
CA THR A 40 13.91 -3.58 -16.66
C THR A 40 13.36 -2.46 -17.54
N LYS A 41 12.41 -1.65 -16.99
CA LYS A 41 11.74 -0.55 -17.69
C LYS A 41 10.96 -0.95 -18.94
N ASP A 42 10.71 -2.24 -19.12
CA ASP A 42 9.93 -2.77 -20.24
C ASP A 42 8.42 -2.83 -19.92
N MET A 43 8.04 -2.49 -18.68
CA MET A 43 6.65 -2.51 -18.25
C MET A 43 6.39 -1.32 -17.34
N ILE A 44 5.45 -0.47 -17.74
CA ILE A 44 5.00 0.70 -16.98
C ILE A 44 3.49 0.61 -16.87
N GLY A 45 2.96 0.87 -15.67
CA GLY A 45 1.53 0.82 -15.46
C GLY A 45 1.05 1.84 -14.44
N ARG A 46 -0.26 2.06 -14.46
CA ARG A 46 -0.96 2.86 -13.47
C ARG A 46 -2.19 2.10 -13.01
N LEU A 47 -2.33 1.99 -11.70
CA LEU A 47 -3.47 1.36 -11.05
C LEU A 47 -4.26 2.45 -10.31
N ASN A 48 -5.57 2.53 -10.58
CA ASN A 48 -6.48 3.42 -9.87
C ASN A 48 -7.51 2.58 -9.12
N VAL A 49 -7.70 2.89 -7.84
CA VAL A 49 -8.70 2.23 -6.99
C VAL A 49 -9.59 3.31 -6.39
N TRP A 50 -10.87 3.30 -6.77
CA TRP A 50 -11.86 4.20 -6.21
C TRP A 50 -12.42 3.62 -4.91
N ASP A 51 -12.92 4.49 -4.05
CA ASP A 51 -13.48 4.12 -2.74
C ASP A 51 -12.46 3.40 -1.83
N PHE A 52 -11.20 3.82 -1.93
CA PHE A 52 -10.17 3.33 -1.02
C PHE A 52 -10.42 3.88 0.40
N PRO A 53 -10.33 3.04 1.46
CA PRO A 53 -10.78 3.42 2.80
C PRO A 53 -9.81 4.31 3.57
N PHE A 54 -9.18 5.25 2.90
CA PHE A 54 -8.36 6.28 3.54
C PHE A 54 -9.10 7.62 3.47
N THR A 55 -9.18 8.30 4.61
CA THR A 55 -9.81 9.61 4.71
C THR A 55 -8.82 10.76 4.62
N THR A 56 -7.54 10.49 4.74
CA THR A 56 -6.48 11.49 4.70
C THR A 56 -5.70 11.37 3.40
N ASP A 57 -5.60 12.50 2.67
CA ASP A 57 -4.82 12.54 1.44
C ASP A 57 -3.32 12.52 1.75
N GLY A 58 -2.55 11.90 0.88
CA GLY A 58 -1.11 11.86 1.01
C GLY A 58 -0.48 10.71 0.25
N THR A 59 0.83 10.55 0.40
CA THR A 59 1.62 9.54 -0.26
C THR A 59 2.18 8.56 0.76
N LEU A 60 1.93 7.27 0.52
CA LEU A 60 2.51 6.18 1.31
C LEU A 60 3.58 5.51 0.45
N ALA A 61 4.83 5.60 0.89
CA ALA A 61 5.95 5.02 0.15
C ALA A 61 6.20 3.60 0.64
N ILE A 62 5.83 2.62 -0.17
CA ILE A 62 6.01 1.20 0.13
C ILE A 62 7.37 0.79 -0.44
N PHE A 63 8.33 0.55 0.43
CA PHE A 63 9.70 0.19 0.02
C PHE A 63 9.82 -1.29 -0.33
N ASN A 64 9.17 -2.16 0.44
CA ASN A 64 9.30 -3.61 0.29
C ASN A 64 7.92 -4.25 0.30
N THR A 65 7.35 -4.43 -0.87
CA THR A 65 6.01 -5.01 -1.02
C THR A 65 5.97 -6.49 -0.60
N THR A 66 7.04 -7.24 -0.80
CA THR A 66 7.12 -8.63 -0.34
C THR A 66 6.91 -8.72 1.17
N GLN A 67 7.56 -7.86 1.94
CA GLN A 67 7.40 -7.83 3.39
C GLN A 67 5.97 -7.44 3.78
N LEU A 68 5.42 -6.41 3.15
CA LEU A 68 4.04 -5.99 3.40
C LEU A 68 3.07 -7.15 3.13
N ASN A 69 3.24 -7.84 2.02
CA ASN A 69 2.37 -8.96 1.65
C ASN A 69 2.48 -10.12 2.65
N ARG A 70 3.67 -10.39 3.16
CA ARG A 70 3.87 -11.39 4.21
C ARG A 70 3.16 -11.02 5.50
N LEU A 71 3.21 -9.75 5.89
CA LEU A 71 2.51 -9.27 7.08
C LEU A 71 0.99 -9.38 6.91
N LEU A 72 0.48 -9.12 5.72
CA LEU A 72 -0.95 -9.28 5.43
C LEU A 72 -1.42 -10.73 5.58
N ASN A 73 -0.55 -11.70 5.35
CA ASN A 73 -0.93 -13.11 5.43
C ASN A 73 -1.30 -13.57 6.85
N VAL A 74 -0.91 -12.85 7.89
CA VAL A 74 -1.30 -13.17 9.28
C VAL A 74 -2.65 -12.59 9.66
N LEU A 75 -3.22 -11.74 8.83
CA LEU A 75 -4.52 -11.10 9.07
C LEU A 75 -5.63 -11.84 8.33
N THR A 76 -6.85 -11.69 8.80
CA THR A 76 -8.01 -12.36 8.21
C THR A 76 -9.22 -11.44 8.13
N GLY A 77 -10.05 -11.64 7.10
CA GLY A 77 -11.33 -10.95 6.97
C GLY A 77 -11.19 -9.49 6.52
N ASP A 78 -12.02 -8.64 7.08
CA ASP A 78 -12.00 -7.22 6.77
C ASP A 78 -10.93 -6.51 7.55
N LEU A 79 -10.24 -5.58 6.89
CA LEU A 79 -9.11 -4.85 7.45
C LEU A 79 -9.45 -3.37 7.61
N MET A 80 -8.99 -2.79 8.70
CA MET A 80 -8.99 -1.34 8.88
C MET A 80 -7.58 -0.82 8.60
N LEU A 81 -7.52 0.23 7.78
CA LEU A 81 -6.26 0.87 7.42
C LEU A 81 -6.18 2.24 8.06
N ASP A 82 -5.04 2.56 8.61
CA ASP A 82 -4.72 3.87 9.13
C ASP A 82 -3.24 4.15 8.90
N ALA A 83 -2.84 5.41 8.96
CA ALA A 83 -1.45 5.78 8.76
C ALA A 83 -1.05 6.89 9.72
N GLU A 84 0.16 6.77 10.28
CA GLU A 84 0.74 7.80 11.13
C GLU A 84 1.56 8.76 10.28
N LYS A 85 1.40 10.05 10.57
CA LYS A 85 1.99 11.12 9.78
C LYS A 85 2.87 12.00 10.67
N THR A 86 4.07 12.30 10.19
CA THR A 86 4.98 13.23 10.86
C THR A 86 5.42 14.28 9.84
N LYS A 87 5.21 15.57 10.16
CA LYS A 87 5.61 16.70 9.30
C LYS A 87 5.14 16.54 7.84
N ALA A 88 3.86 16.21 7.66
CA ALA A 88 3.23 16.01 6.36
C ALA A 88 3.71 14.76 5.57
N VAL A 89 4.48 13.88 6.19
CA VAL A 89 4.95 12.62 5.59
C VAL A 89 4.38 11.44 6.39
N PHE A 90 3.80 10.48 5.70
CA PHE A 90 3.37 9.24 6.34
C PHE A 90 4.58 8.39 6.71
N THR A 91 4.66 7.99 7.97
CA THR A 91 5.80 7.22 8.50
C THR A 91 5.47 5.77 8.77
N LYS A 92 4.20 5.47 9.06
CA LYS A 92 3.75 4.10 9.33
C LYS A 92 2.39 3.86 8.75
N LEU A 93 2.18 2.64 8.25
CA LEU A 93 0.88 2.11 7.85
C LEU A 93 0.44 1.10 8.91
N ASN A 94 -0.72 1.33 9.52
CA ASN A 94 -1.30 0.44 10.50
C ASN A 94 -2.43 -0.34 9.84
N ILE A 95 -2.37 -1.67 9.91
CA ILE A 95 -3.38 -2.55 9.33
C ILE A 95 -3.90 -3.45 10.44
N GLN A 96 -5.20 -3.48 10.60
CA GLN A 96 -5.83 -4.15 11.73
C GLN A 96 -6.99 -5.02 11.26
N ASP A 97 -7.03 -6.27 11.74
CA ASP A 97 -8.22 -7.12 11.68
C ASP A 97 -8.92 -7.16 13.05
N ALA A 98 -9.85 -8.10 13.23
CA ALA A 98 -10.60 -8.21 14.48
C ALA A 98 -9.74 -8.60 15.69
N LYS A 99 -8.56 -9.18 15.46
CA LYS A 99 -7.73 -9.76 16.54
C LYS A 99 -6.31 -9.22 16.59
N SER A 100 -5.80 -8.69 15.49
CA SER A 100 -4.38 -8.35 15.36
C SER A 100 -4.19 -7.01 14.69
N THR A 101 -3.10 -6.34 15.04
CA THR A 101 -2.67 -5.11 14.40
C THR A 101 -1.23 -5.29 13.93
N ILE A 102 -0.94 -4.90 12.69
CA ILE A 102 0.42 -4.82 12.20
C ILE A 102 0.78 -3.37 11.88
N ASN A 103 2.04 -3.03 12.09
CA ASN A 103 2.57 -1.72 11.77
C ASN A 103 3.67 -1.91 10.73
N TYR A 104 3.50 -1.26 9.58
CA TYR A 104 4.46 -1.30 8.50
C TYR A 104 5.16 0.06 8.39
N SER A 105 6.49 0.07 8.52
CA SER A 105 7.27 1.30 8.40
C SER A 105 7.34 1.73 6.94
N LEU A 106 6.99 2.99 6.68
CA LEU A 106 7.01 3.56 5.34
C LEU A 106 8.35 4.24 5.09
N ALA A 107 8.77 4.25 3.82
CA ALA A 107 9.95 4.95 3.39
C ALA A 107 9.66 6.44 3.19
N ASP A 108 10.72 7.24 3.03
CA ASP A 108 10.58 8.61 2.54
C ASP A 108 10.18 8.55 1.06
N PRO A 109 9.09 9.23 0.65
CA PRO A 109 8.67 9.23 -0.76
C PRO A 109 9.77 9.68 -1.73
N MET A 110 10.72 10.48 -1.29
CA MET A 110 11.85 10.90 -2.12
C MET A 110 12.84 9.78 -2.40
N MET A 111 12.77 8.65 -1.67
CA MET A 111 13.65 7.50 -1.87
C MET A 111 13.13 6.53 -2.94
N ILE A 112 11.96 6.78 -3.48
CA ILE A 112 11.31 5.86 -4.43
C ILE A 112 11.04 6.55 -5.77
#